data_4e0160c90783ed954ec64641beeba27f
#
_entry.id   4e0160c90783ed954ec64641beeba27f
#
_cell.length_a   1.000
_cell.length_b   1.000
_cell.length_c   1.000
_cell.angle_alpha   90.00
_cell.angle_beta   90.00
_cell.angle_gamma   90.00
#
_symmetry.space_group_name_H-M   'P 1'
#
loop_
_entity.id
_entity.type
_entity.pdbx_description
1 polymer ?
#
loop_
_entity_poly.entity_id
_entity_poly.type
_entity_poly.pdbx_seq_one_letter_code
_entity_poly.pdbx_strand_id
1 'polypeptide(L)'
;MKRILAACFTLLAFQGLSANELHPSFPLLDRDGQPVLLSGEALSTTKTCDGCHNVPFILESSDHAAAGAFGQEEPDCLLCHGDSGDLRNWEPAAFEPDGSLQAGVLNIRKPTDENCAHCHGLVSNDLDRPLTIETEPDRRLMTERTGQIISPQKVANSGLNIAGKEQLTHAFDVHADRVVGCVNCHYSLNNPVYFQQRSDSRPVHLDFDPRRLSSSDYLTRPLHQLAKGSSRHGLQAKGSENSMRRCESCHDATQVHDWLQYKERHFASLACEACHVPRLYGPALQTLDASLVGPDGRPQRRYRAVEGDPTTADSLIHGFRPAMLARDNVGGERKLAPFNLVTRWQWLAGENAEPVDGDYLAGVLYEGGRLRPELRAALDRDGDGVVFPGELRLDSAESVATVRGLLEESGLRQVRLHGEVTPYPISHNVVNGRWATRECRSCHGADSVLAAPFTLSDYLPGGALPAMAEDSGAWAGEAIHASVGGGAALIADVAAEGYYIIGLSGL
;
A
#
# COMPACT_ATOMS: atom_id res chain seq x y z
N MET A 1 -71.36 -23.66 -18.21
CA MET A 1 -71.00 -22.41 -17.47
C MET A 1 -69.73 -22.67 -16.69
N LYS A 2 -68.60 -22.26 -17.24
CA LYS A 2 -67.30 -22.38 -16.58
C LYS A 2 -66.87 -20.96 -16.20
N ARG A 3 -66.76 -20.67 -14.91
CA ARG A 3 -66.22 -19.42 -14.39
C ARG A 3 -64.70 -19.51 -14.35
N ILE A 4 -64.06 -18.65 -15.11
CA ILE A 4 -62.60 -18.46 -15.08
C ILE A 4 -62.32 -17.42 -14.01
N LEU A 5 -61.62 -17.80 -12.93
CA LEU A 5 -60.99 -16.91 -11.96
C LEU A 5 -59.72 -16.38 -12.53
N ALA A 6 -59.64 -15.07 -12.79
CA ALA A 6 -58.43 -14.40 -13.11
C ALA A 6 -57.72 -14.00 -11.78
N ALA A 7 -56.59 -14.64 -11.47
CA ALA A 7 -55.73 -14.24 -10.36
C ALA A 7 -54.80 -13.12 -10.86
N CYS A 8 -55.01 -11.89 -10.39
CA CYS A 8 -54.09 -10.80 -10.50
C CYS A 8 -52.88 -11.06 -9.58
N PHE A 9 -51.74 -11.48 -10.16
CA PHE A 9 -50.48 -11.43 -9.48
C PHE A 9 -49.95 -9.97 -9.53
N THR A 10 -50.10 -9.25 -8.46
CA THR A 10 -49.41 -8.00 -8.21
C THR A 10 -47.92 -8.36 -7.94
N LEU A 11 -47.09 -8.18 -8.94
CA LEU A 11 -45.63 -8.12 -8.74
C LEU A 11 -45.34 -6.85 -7.90
N LEU A 12 -45.13 -7.05 -6.60
CA LEU A 12 -44.41 -6.11 -5.78
C LEU A 12 -42.95 -6.12 -6.27
N ALA A 13 -42.61 -5.14 -7.08
CA ALA A 13 -41.22 -4.80 -7.33
C ALA A 13 -40.63 -4.37 -5.99
N PHE A 14 -39.84 -5.23 -5.37
CA PHE A 14 -38.88 -4.80 -4.37
C PHE A 14 -37.87 -3.92 -5.09
N GLN A 15 -38.13 -2.61 -5.13
CA GLN A 15 -37.08 -1.65 -5.36
C GLN A 15 -36.12 -1.83 -4.19
N GLY A 16 -34.91 -2.29 -4.47
CA GLY A 16 -33.83 -2.34 -3.48
C GLY A 16 -33.66 -0.93 -2.89
N LEU A 17 -33.98 -0.78 -1.62
CA LEU A 17 -33.69 0.43 -0.86
C LEU A 17 -32.18 0.64 -0.94
N SER A 18 -31.78 1.62 -1.74
CA SER A 18 -30.39 2.12 -1.73
C SER A 18 -30.10 2.61 -0.32
N ALA A 19 -28.92 2.27 0.22
CA ALA A 19 -28.50 2.73 1.55
C ALA A 19 -28.48 4.27 1.70
N ASN A 20 -28.60 4.98 0.60
CA ASN A 20 -28.63 6.44 0.47
C ASN A 20 -29.92 7.10 0.99
N GLU A 21 -31.04 6.37 1.02
CA GLU A 21 -32.29 6.93 1.52
C GLU A 21 -32.32 7.09 3.05
N LEU A 22 -31.31 6.57 3.75
CA LEU A 22 -31.24 6.63 5.22
C LEU A 22 -30.40 7.80 5.74
N HIS A 23 -29.61 8.45 4.92
CA HIS A 23 -28.83 9.61 5.36
C HIS A 23 -29.63 10.90 5.05
N PRO A 24 -29.94 11.74 6.08
CA PRO A 24 -30.66 12.96 5.85
C PRO A 24 -29.86 13.96 5.00
N SER A 25 -30.55 14.85 4.31
CA SER A 25 -29.95 16.01 3.65
C SER A 25 -29.26 16.91 4.67
N PHE A 26 -28.16 17.49 4.30
CA PHE A 26 -27.37 18.39 5.15
C PHE A 26 -26.69 19.47 4.29
N PRO A 27 -26.51 20.68 4.86
CA PRO A 27 -25.75 21.73 4.18
C PRO A 27 -24.25 21.40 4.20
N LEU A 28 -23.53 21.74 3.13
CA LEU A 28 -22.08 21.72 3.13
C LEU A 28 -21.55 23.00 3.77
N LEU A 29 -20.67 22.85 4.74
CA LEU A 29 -20.14 23.97 5.52
C LEU A 29 -18.64 24.17 5.27
N ASP A 30 -18.21 25.42 5.32
CA ASP A 30 -16.80 25.80 5.36
C ASP A 30 -16.22 25.65 6.78
N ARG A 31 -14.96 26.04 6.97
CA ARG A 31 -14.26 25.97 8.27
C ARG A 31 -14.89 26.85 9.35
N ASP A 32 -15.54 27.95 8.94
CA ASP A 32 -16.22 28.86 9.84
C ASP A 32 -17.66 28.44 10.14
N GLY A 33 -18.12 27.32 9.55
CA GLY A 33 -19.45 26.78 9.70
C GLY A 33 -20.50 27.53 8.88
N GLN A 34 -20.08 28.27 7.85
CA GLN A 34 -21.01 28.93 6.91
C GLN A 34 -21.26 28.00 5.72
N PRO A 35 -22.46 28.02 5.14
CA PRO A 35 -22.75 27.28 3.92
C PRO A 35 -21.77 27.67 2.80
N VAL A 36 -21.11 26.67 2.19
CA VAL A 36 -20.12 26.89 1.09
C VAL A 36 -20.73 27.62 -0.10
N LEU A 37 -22.05 27.45 -0.35
CA LEU A 37 -22.77 28.15 -1.39
C LEU A 37 -22.81 29.68 -1.16
N LEU A 38 -22.79 30.12 0.11
CA LEU A 38 -22.85 31.53 0.50
C LEU A 38 -21.44 32.14 0.68
N SER A 39 -20.53 31.38 1.27
CA SER A 39 -19.16 31.87 1.55
C SER A 39 -18.26 31.81 0.33
N GLY A 40 -18.46 30.84 -0.55
CA GLY A 40 -17.55 30.55 -1.65
C GLY A 40 -16.20 29.95 -1.21
N GLU A 41 -16.06 29.62 0.10
CA GLU A 41 -14.86 29.05 0.70
C GLU A 41 -14.81 27.53 0.54
N ALA A 42 -13.66 26.95 0.83
CA ALA A 42 -13.44 25.51 0.72
C ALA A 42 -14.30 24.74 1.73
N LEU A 43 -14.81 23.58 1.29
CA LEU A 43 -15.57 22.66 2.15
C LEU A 43 -14.74 22.16 3.32
N SER A 44 -15.32 22.19 4.52
CA SER A 44 -14.87 21.48 5.71
C SER A 44 -15.82 20.30 6.00
N THR A 45 -15.32 19.08 5.78
CA THR A 45 -16.14 17.90 6.04
C THR A 45 -16.31 17.65 7.54
N THR A 46 -15.34 18.06 8.37
CA THR A 46 -15.45 17.96 9.82
C THR A 46 -16.56 18.87 10.34
N LYS A 47 -16.65 20.12 9.87
CA LYS A 47 -17.73 21.04 10.25
C LYS A 47 -19.11 20.60 9.73
N THR A 48 -19.14 20.10 8.49
CA THR A 48 -20.36 19.59 7.87
C THR A 48 -20.96 18.43 8.66
N CYS A 49 -20.14 17.50 9.14
CA CYS A 49 -20.60 16.29 9.83
C CYS A 49 -20.81 16.47 11.32
N ASP A 50 -20.17 17.47 11.96
CA ASP A 50 -20.19 17.69 13.42
C ASP A 50 -21.59 18.02 13.97
N GLY A 51 -22.52 18.50 13.14
CA GLY A 51 -23.88 18.77 13.53
C GLY A 51 -24.69 17.54 14.00
N CYS A 52 -24.30 16.34 13.55
CA CYS A 52 -24.98 15.07 13.87
C CYS A 52 -24.05 14.02 14.44
N HIS A 53 -22.75 14.03 14.04
CA HIS A 53 -21.74 13.09 14.50
C HIS A 53 -20.82 13.74 15.53
N ASN A 54 -20.39 12.99 16.54
CA ASN A 54 -19.37 13.47 17.48
C ASN A 54 -17.99 13.41 16.82
N VAL A 55 -17.72 14.36 15.91
CA VAL A 55 -16.49 14.41 15.11
C VAL A 55 -15.23 14.41 15.97
N PRO A 56 -15.11 15.19 17.06
CA PRO A 56 -13.93 15.12 17.92
C PRO A 56 -13.64 13.71 18.44
N PHE A 57 -14.67 13.01 18.92
CA PHE A 57 -14.51 11.64 19.39
C PHE A 57 -14.10 10.67 18.26
N ILE A 58 -14.69 10.82 17.08
CA ILE A 58 -14.34 10.02 15.90
C ILE A 58 -12.87 10.21 15.53
N LEU A 59 -12.40 11.46 15.48
CA LEU A 59 -11.03 11.80 15.11
C LEU A 59 -10.02 11.26 16.14
N GLU A 60 -10.32 11.39 17.42
CA GLU A 60 -9.47 10.88 18.50
C GLU A 60 -9.34 9.35 18.46
N SER A 61 -10.37 8.66 18.01
CA SER A 61 -10.49 7.20 18.06
C SER A 61 -10.14 6.51 16.73
N SER A 62 -10.07 7.24 15.61
CA SER A 62 -9.95 6.66 14.28
C SER A 62 -8.53 6.19 13.95
N ASP A 63 -8.43 5.07 13.28
CA ASP A 63 -7.18 4.57 12.70
C ASP A 63 -6.61 5.46 11.59
N HIS A 64 -7.45 6.31 10.95
CA HIS A 64 -7.10 7.10 9.77
C HIS A 64 -7.15 8.63 10.01
N ALA A 65 -7.43 9.06 11.22
CA ALA A 65 -7.66 10.46 11.52
C ALA A 65 -6.40 11.24 11.92
N ALA A 66 -5.22 10.64 11.87
CA ALA A 66 -3.99 11.36 12.19
C ALA A 66 -3.84 12.57 11.25
N ALA A 67 -3.98 13.76 11.81
CA ALA A 67 -3.79 15.02 11.09
C ALA A 67 -2.43 15.02 10.39
N GLY A 68 -2.39 15.34 9.12
CA GLY A 68 -1.17 15.34 8.32
C GLY A 68 -0.79 14.01 7.68
N ALA A 69 -1.49 12.90 7.97
CA ALA A 69 -1.21 11.62 7.33
C ALA A 69 -1.34 11.66 5.79
N PHE A 70 -2.09 12.63 5.27
CA PHE A 70 -2.33 12.82 3.84
C PHE A 70 -2.00 14.23 3.34
N GLY A 71 -1.20 15.00 4.08
CA GLY A 71 -0.88 16.39 3.72
C GLY A 71 -2.08 17.35 3.81
N GLN A 72 -3.18 16.94 4.44
CA GLN A 72 -4.37 17.77 4.63
C GLN A 72 -4.40 18.33 6.05
N GLU A 73 -4.92 19.55 6.19
CA GLU A 73 -5.06 20.20 7.50
C GLU A 73 -6.15 19.57 8.36
N GLU A 74 -7.12 18.91 7.75
CA GLU A 74 -8.19 18.17 8.42
C GLU A 74 -8.52 16.87 7.67
N PRO A 75 -9.04 15.83 8.36
CA PRO A 75 -9.53 14.62 7.72
C PRO A 75 -10.74 14.89 6.82
N ASP A 76 -10.74 14.25 5.65
CA ASP A 76 -11.87 14.32 4.73
C ASP A 76 -12.79 13.11 4.91
N CYS A 77 -13.94 13.33 5.57
CA CYS A 77 -14.94 12.29 5.83
C CYS A 77 -15.52 11.73 4.52
N LEU A 78 -15.66 12.57 3.50
CA LEU A 78 -16.25 12.19 2.22
C LEU A 78 -15.31 11.34 1.36
N LEU A 79 -14.00 11.41 1.58
CA LEU A 79 -13.04 10.52 0.93
C LEU A 79 -13.36 9.04 1.21
N CYS A 80 -13.81 8.75 2.44
CA CYS A 80 -14.15 7.39 2.83
C CYS A 80 -15.66 7.10 2.68
N HIS A 81 -16.53 8.07 2.89
CA HIS A 81 -17.97 7.86 2.96
C HIS A 81 -18.75 8.37 1.75
N GLY A 82 -18.13 9.16 0.87
CA GLY A 82 -18.74 9.63 -0.37
C GLY A 82 -18.63 8.61 -1.52
N ASP A 83 -19.55 8.67 -2.46
CA ASP A 83 -19.53 7.87 -3.69
C ASP A 83 -19.04 8.65 -4.92
N SER A 84 -18.89 9.95 -4.79
CA SER A 84 -18.39 10.83 -5.85
C SER A 84 -16.98 11.31 -5.52
N GLY A 85 -16.13 11.33 -6.53
CA GLY A 85 -14.71 11.68 -6.43
C GLY A 85 -14.45 13.09 -5.87
N ASP A 86 -14.05 14.03 -6.68
CA ASP A 86 -13.60 15.36 -6.23
C ASP A 86 -14.78 16.28 -5.87
N LEU A 87 -15.03 16.47 -4.58
CA LEU A 87 -16.06 17.38 -4.05
C LEU A 87 -15.58 18.83 -3.93
N ARG A 88 -14.37 19.15 -4.39
CA ARG A 88 -13.80 20.50 -4.29
C ARG A 88 -14.36 21.49 -5.31
N ASN A 89 -15.02 21.00 -6.37
CA ASN A 89 -15.57 21.80 -7.46
C ASN A 89 -17.10 21.69 -7.48
N TRP A 90 -17.76 22.30 -6.51
CA TRP A 90 -19.21 22.36 -6.47
C TRP A 90 -19.78 23.36 -7.45
N GLU A 91 -20.71 22.89 -8.29
CA GLU A 91 -21.51 23.79 -9.12
C GLU A 91 -22.73 24.27 -8.32
N PRO A 92 -23.12 25.57 -8.39
CA PRO A 92 -24.31 26.07 -7.69
C PRO A 92 -25.59 25.30 -8.04
N ALA A 93 -25.68 24.73 -9.23
CA ALA A 93 -26.79 23.90 -9.67
C ALA A 93 -26.95 22.58 -8.90
N ALA A 94 -25.94 22.18 -8.12
CA ALA A 94 -26.00 20.99 -7.25
C ALA A 94 -26.78 21.22 -5.96
N PHE A 95 -27.18 22.44 -5.66
CA PHE A 95 -27.83 22.80 -4.40
C PHE A 95 -29.32 23.10 -4.58
N GLU A 96 -30.08 22.78 -3.53
CA GLU A 96 -31.45 23.26 -3.36
C GLU A 96 -31.45 24.72 -2.90
N PRO A 97 -32.60 25.43 -3.02
CA PRO A 97 -32.68 26.82 -2.58
C PRO A 97 -32.40 27.08 -1.09
N ASP A 98 -32.50 26.08 -0.23
CA ASP A 98 -32.16 26.14 1.18
C ASP A 98 -30.67 25.90 1.48
N GLY A 99 -29.84 25.66 0.44
CA GLY A 99 -28.43 25.41 0.57
C GLY A 99 -28.07 23.94 0.86
N SER A 100 -29.02 23.04 0.91
CA SER A 100 -28.77 21.60 0.98
C SER A 100 -28.44 21.04 -0.39
N LEU A 101 -27.72 19.90 -0.44
CA LEU A 101 -27.42 19.22 -1.70
C LEU A 101 -28.68 18.57 -2.29
N GLN A 102 -28.84 18.66 -3.59
CA GLN A 102 -29.84 17.91 -4.32
C GLN A 102 -29.67 16.39 -4.11
N ALA A 103 -30.79 15.68 -4.06
CA ALA A 103 -30.77 14.24 -3.94
C ALA A 103 -29.97 13.58 -5.08
N GLY A 104 -29.06 12.69 -4.73
CA GLY A 104 -28.23 11.94 -5.68
C GLY A 104 -26.97 12.66 -6.17
N VAL A 105 -26.71 13.91 -5.78
CA VAL A 105 -25.44 14.60 -6.06
C VAL A 105 -24.32 13.99 -5.24
N LEU A 106 -24.59 13.64 -3.99
CA LEU A 106 -23.65 12.96 -3.09
C LEU A 106 -24.43 11.90 -2.32
N ASN A 107 -23.93 10.67 -2.39
CA ASN A 107 -24.47 9.58 -1.59
C ASN A 107 -23.49 9.22 -0.48
N ILE A 108 -23.93 9.34 0.76
CA ILE A 108 -23.17 8.92 1.92
C ILE A 108 -23.40 7.45 2.17
N ARG A 109 -22.31 6.68 2.23
CA ARG A 109 -22.34 5.22 2.39
C ARG A 109 -21.20 4.70 3.27
N LYS A 110 -21.25 3.43 3.60
CA LYS A 110 -20.10 2.75 4.18
C LYS A 110 -18.96 2.73 3.15
N PRO A 111 -17.70 2.83 3.59
CA PRO A 111 -16.55 2.75 2.71
C PRO A 111 -16.57 1.49 1.84
N THR A 112 -16.26 1.67 0.56
CA THR A 112 -16.11 0.60 -0.43
C THR A 112 -14.65 0.42 -0.81
N ASP A 113 -14.36 -0.59 -1.62
CA ASP A 113 -13.01 -0.84 -2.12
C ASP A 113 -12.45 0.34 -2.91
N GLU A 114 -13.31 1.07 -3.65
CA GLU A 114 -12.95 2.28 -4.39
C GLU A 114 -12.50 3.41 -3.45
N ASN A 115 -13.17 3.57 -2.30
CA ASN A 115 -12.74 4.55 -1.29
C ASN A 115 -11.35 4.19 -0.72
N CYS A 116 -11.12 2.90 -0.45
CA CYS A 116 -9.81 2.42 0.01
C CYS A 116 -8.72 2.64 -1.05
N ALA A 117 -9.07 2.50 -2.33
CA ALA A 117 -8.16 2.66 -3.46
C ALA A 117 -7.51 4.04 -3.54
N HIS A 118 -8.16 5.09 -3.04
CA HIS A 118 -7.59 6.45 -3.07
C HIS A 118 -6.20 6.54 -2.41
N CYS A 119 -5.92 5.67 -1.43
CA CYS A 119 -4.65 5.67 -0.70
C CYS A 119 -3.94 4.31 -0.71
N HIS A 120 -4.69 3.20 -0.76
CA HIS A 120 -4.12 1.87 -0.60
C HIS A 120 -3.61 1.22 -1.89
N GLY A 121 -3.61 1.93 -3.01
CA GLY A 121 -2.97 1.47 -4.23
C GLY A 121 -3.95 1.14 -5.36
N LEU A 122 -3.49 0.34 -6.33
CA LEU A 122 -4.32 -0.07 -7.46
C LEU A 122 -5.33 -1.13 -7.00
N VAL A 123 -6.54 -0.65 -6.73
CA VAL A 123 -7.72 -1.46 -6.44
C VAL A 123 -8.77 -1.11 -7.48
N SER A 124 -9.25 -2.08 -8.23
CA SER A 124 -10.29 -1.87 -9.25
C SER A 124 -11.17 -3.09 -9.36
N ASN A 125 -12.47 -2.91 -9.18
CA ASN A 125 -13.49 -3.94 -9.39
C ASN A 125 -14.15 -3.84 -10.77
N ASP A 126 -13.78 -2.82 -11.58
CA ASP A 126 -14.28 -2.62 -12.93
C ASP A 126 -13.69 -3.66 -13.89
N LEU A 127 -14.56 -4.49 -14.47
CA LEU A 127 -14.20 -5.51 -15.47
C LEU A 127 -14.31 -4.99 -16.90
N ASP A 128 -15.01 -3.89 -17.12
CA ASP A 128 -15.27 -3.34 -18.45
C ASP A 128 -14.13 -2.44 -18.92
N ARG A 129 -13.46 -1.76 -17.98
CA ARG A 129 -12.32 -0.90 -18.26
C ARG A 129 -11.01 -1.62 -17.91
N PRO A 130 -10.10 -1.87 -18.86
CA PRO A 130 -8.81 -2.47 -18.57
C PRO A 130 -8.01 -1.64 -17.55
N LEU A 131 -7.49 -2.31 -16.53
CA LEU A 131 -6.69 -1.69 -15.47
C LEU A 131 -5.41 -1.12 -16.07
N THR A 132 -5.16 0.15 -15.79
CA THR A 132 -3.97 0.91 -16.20
C THR A 132 -3.30 1.54 -14.98
N ILE A 133 -2.06 1.99 -15.12
CA ILE A 133 -1.38 2.80 -14.12
C ILE A 133 -1.59 4.25 -14.47
N GLU A 134 -2.33 4.97 -13.63
CA GLU A 134 -2.48 6.40 -13.74
C GLU A 134 -1.27 7.15 -13.17
N THR A 135 -1.07 8.39 -13.61
CA THR A 135 0.16 9.16 -13.45
C THR A 135 0.49 9.64 -12.02
N GLU A 136 -0.40 9.47 -11.05
CA GLU A 136 -0.22 9.99 -9.69
C GLU A 136 0.37 8.92 -8.75
N PRO A 137 1.70 8.85 -8.55
CA PRO A 137 2.30 7.82 -7.70
C PRO A 137 1.92 7.95 -6.22
N ASP A 138 1.64 9.16 -5.74
CA ASP A 138 1.37 9.43 -4.33
C ASP A 138 0.04 8.83 -3.84
N ARG A 139 -0.89 8.53 -4.75
CA ARG A 139 -2.16 7.84 -4.47
C ARG A 139 -2.05 6.30 -4.48
N ARG A 140 -0.89 5.75 -4.87
CA ARG A 140 -0.70 4.30 -5.06
C ARG A 140 0.25 3.70 -4.04
N LEU A 141 0.25 4.22 -2.82
CA LEU A 141 1.24 3.91 -1.78
C LEU A 141 1.55 2.41 -1.62
N MET A 142 0.53 1.56 -1.50
CA MET A 142 0.77 0.13 -1.29
C MET A 142 1.22 -0.58 -2.57
N THR A 143 0.64 -0.25 -3.74
CA THR A 143 1.12 -0.81 -5.01
C THR A 143 2.55 -0.36 -5.30
N GLU A 144 2.88 0.90 -5.07
CA GLU A 144 4.22 1.40 -5.27
C GLU A 144 5.24 0.73 -4.32
N ARG A 145 4.87 0.50 -3.06
CA ARG A 145 5.74 -0.16 -2.08
C ARG A 145 5.89 -1.65 -2.29
N THR A 146 4.85 -2.33 -2.74
CA THR A 146 4.78 -3.80 -2.72
C THR A 146 4.57 -4.44 -4.09
N GLY A 147 4.08 -3.70 -5.08
CA GLY A 147 3.65 -4.25 -6.37
C GLY A 147 2.29 -4.94 -6.33
N GLN A 148 1.56 -4.84 -5.23
CA GLN A 148 0.23 -5.46 -5.09
C GLN A 148 -0.82 -4.70 -5.89
N ILE A 149 -1.62 -5.45 -6.65
CA ILE A 149 -2.78 -4.97 -7.39
C ILE A 149 -3.98 -5.79 -6.94
N ILE A 150 -5.04 -5.15 -6.49
CA ILE A 150 -6.26 -5.83 -6.06
C ILE A 150 -7.32 -5.64 -7.14
N SER A 151 -7.55 -6.69 -7.94
CA SER A 151 -8.53 -6.65 -9.02
C SER A 151 -9.01 -8.05 -9.41
N PRO A 152 -10.29 -8.20 -9.77
CA PRO A 152 -10.84 -9.40 -10.37
C PRO A 152 -10.40 -9.58 -11.83
N GLN A 153 -9.82 -8.56 -12.47
CA GLN A 153 -9.36 -8.66 -13.85
C GLN A 153 -8.26 -9.72 -13.97
N LYS A 154 -8.34 -10.49 -15.05
CA LYS A 154 -7.23 -11.37 -15.43
C LYS A 154 -6.02 -10.53 -15.85
N VAL A 155 -4.84 -10.93 -15.41
CA VAL A 155 -3.59 -10.25 -15.78
C VAL A 155 -3.47 -10.12 -17.30
N ALA A 156 -3.85 -11.17 -18.04
CA ALA A 156 -3.85 -11.19 -19.50
C ALA A 156 -4.74 -10.11 -20.15
N ASN A 157 -5.78 -9.67 -19.46
CA ASN A 157 -6.77 -8.70 -20.00
C ASN A 157 -6.52 -7.28 -19.51
N SER A 158 -5.53 -7.05 -18.64
CA SER A 158 -5.22 -5.72 -18.13
C SER A 158 -4.66 -4.80 -19.22
N GLY A 159 -4.76 -3.49 -18.99
CA GLY A 159 -4.11 -2.47 -19.81
C GLY A 159 -2.60 -2.35 -19.57
N LEU A 160 -2.05 -3.10 -18.59
CA LEU A 160 -0.63 -3.09 -18.30
C LEU A 160 0.17 -3.81 -19.39
N ASN A 161 1.33 -3.27 -19.74
CA ASN A 161 2.25 -3.92 -20.65
C ASN A 161 3.14 -4.91 -19.87
N ILE A 162 2.67 -6.15 -19.76
CA ILE A 162 3.33 -7.23 -19.02
C ILE A 162 3.89 -8.25 -19.99
N ALA A 163 5.15 -8.62 -19.83
CA ALA A 163 5.80 -9.62 -20.65
C ALA A 163 5.11 -10.99 -20.55
N GLY A 164 4.69 -11.55 -21.68
CA GLY A 164 4.00 -12.85 -21.74
C GLY A 164 2.62 -12.88 -21.08
N LYS A 165 1.97 -11.74 -20.93
CA LYS A 165 0.70 -11.62 -20.20
C LYS A 165 -0.43 -12.49 -20.75
N GLU A 166 -0.40 -12.84 -22.03
CA GLU A 166 -1.40 -13.69 -22.69
C GLU A 166 -1.51 -15.08 -22.05
N GLN A 167 -0.45 -15.53 -21.37
CA GLN A 167 -0.42 -16.79 -20.64
C GLN A 167 -0.92 -16.66 -19.20
N LEU A 168 -1.01 -15.44 -18.66
CA LEU A 168 -1.39 -15.14 -17.28
C LEU A 168 -2.91 -15.00 -17.15
N THR A 169 -3.62 -16.12 -17.25
CA THR A 169 -5.09 -16.15 -17.30
C THR A 169 -5.77 -16.17 -15.91
N HIS A 170 -5.02 -15.97 -14.84
CA HIS A 170 -5.55 -15.76 -13.49
C HIS A 170 -5.87 -14.28 -13.23
N ALA A 171 -6.75 -14.01 -12.28
CA ALA A 171 -6.99 -12.66 -11.78
C ALA A 171 -5.75 -12.13 -11.03
N PHE A 172 -5.63 -10.82 -10.91
CA PHE A 172 -4.61 -10.23 -10.04
C PHE A 172 -4.75 -10.71 -8.60
N ASP A 173 -5.99 -10.80 -8.10
CA ASP A 173 -6.28 -11.36 -6.79
C ASP A 173 -7.54 -12.25 -6.84
N VAL A 174 -7.43 -13.47 -6.34
CA VAL A 174 -8.53 -14.42 -6.36
C VAL A 174 -9.68 -14.03 -5.45
N HIS A 175 -9.44 -13.28 -4.39
CA HIS A 175 -10.48 -12.83 -3.49
C HIS A 175 -11.34 -11.74 -4.15
N ALA A 176 -10.69 -10.80 -4.85
CA ALA A 176 -11.41 -9.83 -5.69
C ALA A 176 -12.24 -10.53 -6.78
N ASP A 177 -11.69 -11.56 -7.45
CA ASP A 177 -12.41 -12.40 -8.43
C ASP A 177 -13.61 -13.14 -7.83
N ARG A 178 -13.64 -13.33 -6.52
CA ARG A 178 -14.74 -13.95 -5.75
C ARG A 178 -15.60 -12.95 -4.99
N VAL A 179 -15.50 -11.66 -5.33
CA VAL A 179 -16.27 -10.57 -4.73
C VAL A 179 -16.02 -10.44 -3.21
N VAL A 180 -14.82 -10.76 -2.76
CA VAL A 180 -14.38 -10.55 -1.38
C VAL A 180 -13.62 -9.22 -1.35
N GLY A 181 -14.28 -8.18 -0.83
CA GLY A 181 -13.73 -6.84 -0.75
C GLY A 181 -12.89 -6.59 0.51
N CYS A 182 -12.29 -5.41 0.59
CA CYS A 182 -11.42 -4.98 1.67
C CYS A 182 -12.04 -5.20 3.06
N VAL A 183 -13.27 -4.74 3.23
CA VAL A 183 -14.01 -4.80 4.51
C VAL A 183 -14.42 -6.20 4.94
N ASN A 184 -14.27 -7.21 4.10
CA ASN A 184 -14.53 -8.60 4.48
C ASN A 184 -13.41 -9.15 5.39
N CYS A 185 -12.17 -8.67 5.21
CA CYS A 185 -11.04 -9.01 6.06
C CYS A 185 -10.70 -7.89 7.05
N HIS A 186 -10.68 -6.63 6.57
CA HIS A 186 -10.44 -5.42 7.35
C HIS A 186 -11.79 -4.84 7.86
N TYR A 187 -12.56 -5.65 8.53
CA TYR A 187 -13.89 -5.25 9.03
C TYR A 187 -13.79 -4.16 10.10
N SER A 188 -14.87 -3.38 10.25
CA SER A 188 -14.97 -2.39 11.33
C SER A 188 -15.03 -3.09 12.69
N LEU A 189 -14.07 -2.81 13.57
CA LEU A 189 -14.02 -3.35 14.93
C LEU A 189 -15.21 -2.92 15.79
N ASN A 190 -15.88 -1.86 15.40
CA ASN A 190 -17.06 -1.31 16.10
C ASN A 190 -18.37 -1.92 15.63
N ASN A 191 -18.38 -2.65 14.53
CA ASN A 191 -19.62 -3.18 13.98
C ASN A 191 -20.09 -4.37 14.82
N PRO A 192 -21.22 -4.25 15.57
CA PRO A 192 -21.69 -5.30 16.45
C PRO A 192 -22.06 -6.60 15.69
N VAL A 193 -22.36 -6.53 14.40
CA VAL A 193 -22.71 -7.69 13.59
C VAL A 193 -21.54 -8.68 13.50
N TYR A 194 -20.31 -8.20 13.44
CA TYR A 194 -19.13 -9.08 13.33
C TYR A 194 -18.79 -9.81 14.63
N PHE A 195 -19.25 -9.31 15.78
CA PHE A 195 -19.02 -9.95 17.08
C PHE A 195 -20.05 -11.02 17.44
N GLN A 196 -21.14 -11.11 16.69
CA GLN A 196 -22.17 -12.13 16.92
C GLN A 196 -21.72 -13.54 16.49
N GLN A 197 -20.72 -13.63 15.65
CA GLN A 197 -20.33 -14.90 15.05
C GLN A 197 -19.37 -15.73 15.92
N ARG A 198 -18.50 -15.11 16.71
CA ARG A 198 -17.53 -15.83 17.57
C ARG A 198 -17.08 -14.94 18.73
N SER A 199 -17.09 -15.50 19.92
CA SER A 199 -16.65 -14.77 21.14
C SER A 199 -15.12 -14.54 21.17
N ASP A 200 -14.35 -15.39 20.48
CA ASP A 200 -12.90 -15.36 20.36
C ASP A 200 -12.38 -14.39 19.28
N SER A 201 -13.26 -13.87 18.46
CA SER A 201 -12.91 -12.89 17.42
C SER A 201 -12.90 -11.44 17.92
N ARG A 202 -13.25 -11.22 19.19
CA ARG A 202 -13.19 -9.88 19.81
C ARG A 202 -11.73 -9.52 20.09
N PRO A 203 -11.23 -8.40 19.57
CA PRO A 203 -9.91 -7.88 19.94
C PRO A 203 -9.82 -7.63 21.45
N VAL A 204 -8.80 -8.19 22.10
CA VAL A 204 -8.65 -8.16 23.57
C VAL A 204 -8.41 -6.74 24.10
N HIS A 205 -7.91 -5.85 23.22
CA HIS A 205 -7.61 -4.46 23.57
C HIS A 205 -8.83 -3.52 23.60
N LEU A 206 -10.00 -3.99 23.14
CA LEU A 206 -11.19 -3.18 23.24
C LEU A 206 -11.73 -3.17 24.67
N ASP A 207 -11.72 -2.01 25.31
CA ASP A 207 -12.22 -1.79 26.67
C ASP A 207 -13.73 -1.95 26.80
N PHE A 208 -14.45 -1.96 25.69
CA PHE A 208 -15.90 -2.10 25.65
C PHE A 208 -16.34 -3.20 24.68
N ASP A 209 -17.53 -3.72 24.89
CA ASP A 209 -18.17 -4.65 23.98
C ASP A 209 -19.08 -3.86 22.99
N PRO A 210 -18.71 -3.75 21.69
CA PRO A 210 -19.50 -2.98 20.73
C PRO A 210 -20.94 -3.48 20.59
N ARG A 211 -21.24 -4.73 20.96
CA ARG A 211 -22.61 -5.29 20.97
C ARG A 211 -23.51 -4.62 21.99
N ARG A 212 -22.95 -3.88 22.94
CA ARG A 212 -23.68 -3.15 23.99
C ARG A 212 -23.97 -1.71 23.62
N LEU A 213 -23.44 -1.22 22.50
CA LEU A 213 -23.76 0.11 22.00
C LEU A 213 -25.21 0.16 21.55
N SER A 214 -25.90 1.27 21.89
CA SER A 214 -27.17 1.60 21.26
C SER A 214 -26.94 1.92 19.77
N SER A 215 -27.98 1.80 18.95
CA SER A 215 -27.89 2.21 17.55
C SER A 215 -27.50 3.69 17.40
N SER A 216 -28.01 4.54 18.32
CA SER A 216 -27.66 5.95 18.36
C SER A 216 -26.18 6.15 18.65
N ASP A 217 -25.62 5.50 19.68
CA ASP A 217 -24.20 5.62 20.00
C ASP A 217 -23.31 5.11 18.87
N TYR A 218 -23.72 4.01 18.22
CA TYR A 218 -22.99 3.49 17.06
C TYR A 218 -22.94 4.47 15.90
N LEU A 219 -24.05 5.18 15.62
CA LEU A 219 -24.11 6.14 14.52
C LEU A 219 -23.41 7.46 14.86
N THR A 220 -23.55 7.95 16.08
CA THR A 220 -23.03 9.27 16.48
C THR A 220 -21.57 9.22 16.97
N ARG A 221 -21.11 8.09 17.51
CA ARG A 221 -19.81 7.95 18.18
C ARG A 221 -19.05 6.69 17.75
N PRO A 222 -18.94 6.37 16.46
CA PRO A 222 -18.14 5.22 16.02
C PRO A 222 -16.65 5.50 16.23
N LEU A 223 -15.90 4.48 16.62
CA LEU A 223 -14.45 4.59 16.80
C LEU A 223 -13.67 4.65 15.46
N HIS A 224 -14.28 4.33 14.35
CA HIS A 224 -13.64 4.28 13.03
C HIS A 224 -12.35 3.43 13.00
N GLN A 225 -12.34 2.35 13.74
CA GLN A 225 -11.25 1.40 13.79
C GLN A 225 -11.51 0.24 12.85
N LEU A 226 -10.51 -0.09 12.05
CA LEU A 226 -10.55 -1.23 11.13
C LEU A 226 -9.60 -2.31 11.60
N ALA A 227 -10.03 -3.56 11.43
CA ALA A 227 -9.20 -4.72 11.67
C ALA A 227 -7.98 -4.70 10.72
N LYS A 228 -6.80 -4.93 11.24
CA LYS A 228 -5.55 -4.91 10.48
C LYS A 228 -4.66 -6.12 10.76
N GLY A 229 -3.73 -6.39 9.86
CA GLY A 229 -2.67 -7.35 10.05
C GLY A 229 -1.56 -6.82 10.95
N SER A 230 -0.43 -7.52 10.98
CA SER A 230 0.79 -7.02 11.58
C SER A 230 1.39 -5.94 10.68
N SER A 231 1.43 -4.71 11.17
CA SER A 231 2.06 -3.60 10.47
C SER A 231 2.90 -2.79 11.44
N ARG A 232 4.22 -2.86 11.30
CA ARG A 232 5.13 -2.03 12.08
C ARG A 232 5.32 -0.63 11.49
N HIS A 233 4.92 -0.42 10.26
CA HIS A 233 4.94 0.89 9.60
C HIS A 233 3.68 1.72 9.88
N GLY A 234 2.88 1.31 10.86
CA GLY A 234 1.62 1.95 11.17
C GLY A 234 1.81 3.21 11.98
N LEU A 235 1.46 4.35 11.39
CA LEU A 235 1.21 5.60 12.08
C LEU A 235 -0.04 5.52 12.98
N GLN A 236 -0.76 4.37 12.99
CA GLN A 236 -2.13 4.31 13.50
C GLN A 236 -2.32 3.24 14.55
N ALA A 237 -3.19 3.57 15.48
CA ALA A 237 -3.80 2.77 16.54
C ALA A 237 -2.99 1.55 16.95
N LYS A 238 -2.02 1.76 17.82
CA LYS A 238 -1.36 0.69 18.55
C LYS A 238 -2.44 -0.10 19.27
N GLY A 239 -2.58 -1.37 18.97
CA GLY A 239 -3.55 -2.22 19.64
C GLY A 239 -4.53 -2.95 18.72
N SER A 240 -4.62 -2.58 17.43
CA SER A 240 -5.44 -3.31 16.45
C SER A 240 -4.64 -4.30 15.61
N GLU A 241 -3.35 -4.49 15.90
CA GLU A 241 -2.52 -5.45 15.19
C GLU A 241 -3.10 -6.86 15.27
N ASN A 242 -3.02 -7.58 14.12
CA ASN A 242 -3.47 -8.96 14.01
C ASN A 242 -4.96 -9.19 14.34
N SER A 243 -5.80 -8.16 14.24
CA SER A 243 -7.24 -8.25 14.49
C SER A 243 -8.06 -8.62 13.26
N MET A 244 -7.48 -8.56 12.06
CA MET A 244 -8.19 -8.89 10.81
C MET A 244 -8.48 -10.39 10.68
N ARG A 245 -9.43 -10.72 9.80
CA ARG A 245 -9.64 -12.11 9.40
C ARG A 245 -8.43 -12.62 8.63
N ARG A 246 -7.99 -13.81 9.00
CA ARG A 246 -6.87 -14.48 8.36
C ARG A 246 -7.40 -15.58 7.44
N CYS A 247 -6.48 -16.17 6.67
CA CYS A 247 -6.81 -17.24 5.73
C CYS A 247 -7.57 -18.37 6.41
N GLU A 248 -7.15 -18.77 7.60
CA GLU A 248 -7.72 -19.86 8.38
C GLU A 248 -9.14 -19.56 8.92
N SER A 249 -9.55 -18.30 8.89
CA SER A 249 -10.93 -17.93 9.28
C SER A 249 -11.98 -18.44 8.29
N CYS A 250 -11.56 -18.67 7.03
CA CYS A 250 -12.44 -19.09 5.95
C CYS A 250 -11.98 -20.39 5.27
N HIS A 251 -10.67 -20.74 5.34
CA HIS A 251 -10.08 -21.87 4.65
C HIS A 251 -9.62 -22.96 5.63
N ASP A 252 -10.01 -24.21 5.40
CA ASP A 252 -9.40 -25.37 6.04
C ASP A 252 -8.19 -25.82 5.21
N ALA A 253 -7.02 -25.30 5.56
CA ALA A 253 -5.78 -25.59 4.84
C ALA A 253 -5.42 -27.09 4.87
N THR A 254 -5.82 -27.81 5.92
CA THR A 254 -5.45 -29.22 6.08
C THR A 254 -6.16 -30.12 5.07
N GLN A 255 -7.39 -29.78 4.70
CA GLN A 255 -8.18 -30.57 3.77
C GLN A 255 -7.78 -30.37 2.29
N VAL A 256 -7.35 -29.17 1.94
CA VAL A 256 -7.10 -28.83 0.51
C VAL A 256 -5.65 -29.02 0.07
N HIS A 257 -4.74 -29.39 0.97
CA HIS A 257 -3.30 -29.56 0.68
C HIS A 257 -2.79 -30.98 0.88
N ASP A 258 -3.60 -32.02 0.59
CA ASP A 258 -3.20 -33.42 0.73
C ASP A 258 -2.02 -33.83 -0.16
N TRP A 259 -1.77 -33.07 -1.23
CA TRP A 259 -0.60 -33.24 -2.10
C TRP A 259 0.71 -32.78 -1.46
N LEU A 260 0.67 -31.91 -0.43
CA LEU A 260 1.85 -31.31 0.20
C LEU A 260 2.44 -32.30 1.21
N GLN A 261 3.66 -32.74 0.94
CA GLN A 261 4.41 -33.57 1.90
C GLN A 261 4.80 -32.72 3.12
N TYR A 262 4.80 -33.34 4.29
CA TYR A 262 5.13 -32.65 5.56
C TYR A 262 4.33 -31.36 5.78
N LYS A 263 3.06 -31.33 5.38
CA LYS A 263 2.20 -30.14 5.39
C LYS A 263 2.18 -29.42 6.74
N GLU A 264 2.21 -30.15 7.85
CA GLU A 264 2.22 -29.58 9.20
C GLU A 264 3.47 -28.73 9.46
N ARG A 265 4.65 -29.18 9.00
CA ARG A 265 5.90 -28.40 9.09
C ARG A 265 5.84 -27.16 8.22
N HIS A 266 5.32 -27.28 7.00
CA HIS A 266 5.15 -26.12 6.12
C HIS A 266 4.20 -25.09 6.74
N PHE A 267 3.07 -25.52 7.28
CA PHE A 267 2.11 -24.60 7.90
C PHE A 267 2.61 -23.99 9.22
N ALA A 268 3.48 -24.67 9.94
CA ALA A 268 4.14 -24.11 11.10
C ALA A 268 5.20 -23.05 10.73
N SER A 269 5.87 -23.20 9.59
CA SER A 269 7.01 -22.37 9.20
C SER A 269 6.70 -21.31 8.13
N LEU A 270 5.62 -21.47 7.34
CA LEU A 270 5.29 -20.61 6.22
C LEU A 270 3.92 -19.93 6.41
N ALA A 271 3.84 -18.65 6.11
CA ALA A 271 2.57 -18.00 5.89
C ALA A 271 1.93 -18.49 4.57
N CYS A 272 0.61 -18.47 4.47
CA CYS A 272 -0.10 -18.93 3.27
C CYS A 272 0.35 -18.18 2.00
N GLU A 273 0.62 -16.90 2.15
CA GLU A 273 1.09 -16.00 1.10
C GLU A 273 2.45 -16.43 0.52
N ALA A 274 3.29 -17.14 1.28
CA ALA A 274 4.58 -17.63 0.80
C ALA A 274 4.45 -18.57 -0.43
N CYS A 275 3.35 -19.31 -0.51
CA CYS A 275 3.01 -20.15 -1.66
C CYS A 275 2.00 -19.50 -2.60
N HIS A 276 1.04 -18.73 -2.06
CA HIS A 276 -0.07 -18.19 -2.82
C HIS A 276 0.18 -16.81 -3.44
N VAL A 277 1.36 -16.19 -3.19
CA VAL A 277 1.82 -14.98 -3.87
C VAL A 277 3.20 -15.22 -4.50
N PRO A 278 3.30 -16.08 -5.53
CA PRO A 278 4.59 -16.48 -6.09
C PRO A 278 5.27 -15.39 -6.92
N ARG A 279 4.51 -14.47 -7.48
CA ARG A 279 4.99 -13.38 -8.35
C ARG A 279 4.02 -12.21 -8.36
N LEU A 280 4.55 -11.00 -8.41
CA LEU A 280 3.79 -9.77 -8.55
C LEU A 280 4.07 -9.11 -9.89
N TYR A 281 3.06 -8.42 -10.43
CA TYR A 281 3.10 -7.77 -11.74
C TYR A 281 2.82 -6.27 -11.66
N GLY A 282 2.58 -5.73 -10.48
CA GLY A 282 2.52 -4.29 -10.28
C GLY A 282 3.93 -3.68 -10.16
N PRO A 283 4.08 -2.40 -10.53
CA PRO A 283 5.35 -1.70 -10.37
C PRO A 283 5.63 -1.47 -8.87
N ALA A 284 6.62 -2.18 -8.35
CA ALA A 284 7.08 -2.02 -6.98
C ALA A 284 8.41 -1.28 -6.95
N LEU A 285 8.54 -0.32 -6.07
CA LEU A 285 9.82 0.36 -5.84
C LEU A 285 10.91 -0.67 -5.51
N GLN A 286 12.05 -0.53 -6.18
CA GLN A 286 13.30 -1.15 -5.83
C GLN A 286 14.17 -0.17 -5.05
N THR A 287 14.32 1.04 -5.59
CA THR A 287 15.07 2.10 -4.93
C THR A 287 14.34 3.44 -4.97
N LEU A 288 14.51 4.19 -3.90
CA LEU A 288 14.13 5.59 -3.77
C LEU A 288 15.40 6.38 -3.45
N ASP A 289 15.99 6.97 -4.48
CA ASP A 289 17.27 7.65 -4.35
C ASP A 289 17.08 9.16 -4.19
N ALA A 290 17.21 9.62 -2.95
CA ALA A 290 17.25 11.03 -2.57
C ALA A 290 18.68 11.53 -2.33
N SER A 291 19.70 10.82 -2.79
CA SER A 291 21.08 11.31 -2.76
C SER A 291 21.31 12.42 -3.81
N LEU A 292 20.58 12.34 -4.90
CA LEU A 292 20.37 13.39 -5.90
C LEU A 292 18.87 13.51 -6.17
N VAL A 293 18.34 14.71 -6.10
CA VAL A 293 16.93 15.00 -6.38
C VAL A 293 16.79 15.76 -7.69
N GLY A 294 15.58 15.75 -8.25
CA GLY A 294 15.21 16.64 -9.35
C GLY A 294 15.18 18.12 -8.91
N PRO A 295 15.05 19.06 -9.87
CA PRO A 295 14.90 20.49 -9.53
C PRO A 295 13.60 20.79 -8.77
N ASP A 296 12.66 19.85 -8.72
CA ASP A 296 11.41 19.85 -7.96
C ASP A 296 11.55 19.19 -6.57
N GLY A 297 12.77 18.89 -6.12
CA GLY A 297 13.05 18.24 -4.83
C GLY A 297 12.68 16.75 -4.77
N ARG A 298 12.17 16.17 -5.87
CA ARG A 298 11.73 14.79 -5.87
C ARG A 298 12.89 13.81 -6.04
N PRO A 299 12.90 12.69 -5.25
CA PRO A 299 13.89 11.63 -5.38
C PRO A 299 13.70 10.83 -6.65
N GLN A 300 14.76 10.21 -7.14
CA GLN A 300 14.69 9.28 -8.26
C GLN A 300 14.06 7.96 -7.81
N ARG A 301 13.12 7.46 -8.63
CA ARG A 301 12.42 6.20 -8.40
C ARG A 301 12.86 5.15 -9.41
N ARG A 302 13.13 3.94 -8.92
CA ARG A 302 13.35 2.76 -9.77
C ARG A 302 12.42 1.66 -9.33
N TYR A 303 11.81 1.02 -10.31
CA TYR A 303 10.83 -0.04 -10.08
C TYR A 303 11.45 -1.39 -10.38
N ARG A 304 11.08 -2.37 -9.57
CA ARG A 304 11.56 -3.74 -9.65
C ARG A 304 10.99 -4.43 -10.88
N ALA A 305 11.88 -5.04 -11.67
CA ALA A 305 11.54 -5.78 -12.88
C ALA A 305 10.62 -5.00 -13.86
N VAL A 306 10.86 -3.69 -13.98
CA VAL A 306 10.20 -2.81 -14.93
C VAL A 306 11.26 -2.15 -15.79
N GLU A 307 11.12 -2.25 -17.10
CA GLU A 307 11.88 -1.48 -18.08
C GLU A 307 11.09 -0.21 -18.41
N GLY A 308 11.76 0.94 -18.39
CA GLY A 308 11.12 2.24 -18.61
C GLY A 308 10.34 2.76 -17.41
N ASP A 309 9.51 3.78 -17.64
CA ASP A 309 8.61 4.36 -16.66
C ASP A 309 7.27 3.61 -16.69
N PRO A 310 6.82 3.02 -15.57
CA PRO A 310 5.59 2.23 -15.55
C PRO A 310 4.32 3.01 -15.89
N THR A 311 4.38 4.35 -15.90
CA THR A 311 3.27 5.23 -16.27
C THR A 311 3.17 5.47 -17.77
N THR A 312 4.17 5.03 -18.55
CA THR A 312 4.23 5.22 -20.00
C THR A 312 3.91 3.92 -20.76
N ALA A 313 3.39 4.07 -21.97
CA ALA A 313 2.96 2.93 -22.79
C ALA A 313 4.13 2.06 -23.30
N ASP A 314 5.33 2.58 -23.32
CA ASP A 314 6.56 1.91 -23.76
C ASP A 314 7.27 1.15 -22.62
N SER A 315 6.76 1.24 -21.40
CA SER A 315 7.28 0.42 -20.30
C SER A 315 6.98 -1.06 -20.50
N LEU A 316 7.84 -1.93 -19.96
CA LEU A 316 7.60 -3.38 -19.95
C LEU A 316 7.78 -3.93 -18.53
N ILE A 317 6.73 -4.57 -18.03
CA ILE A 317 6.71 -5.19 -16.70
C ILE A 317 6.99 -6.68 -16.82
N HIS A 318 8.08 -7.16 -16.23
CA HIS A 318 8.42 -8.59 -16.21
C HIS A 318 7.83 -9.32 -15.00
N GLY A 319 7.37 -8.58 -14.01
CA GLY A 319 7.01 -9.11 -12.71
C GLY A 319 8.21 -9.61 -11.90
N PHE A 320 8.05 -9.73 -10.60
CA PHE A 320 9.13 -10.17 -9.71
C PHE A 320 8.66 -11.19 -8.69
N ARG A 321 9.59 -12.01 -8.20
CA ARG A 321 9.38 -12.92 -7.07
C ARG A 321 9.71 -12.15 -5.79
N PRO A 322 8.82 -12.16 -4.77
CA PRO A 322 9.10 -11.47 -3.51
C PRO A 322 10.25 -12.12 -2.73
N ALA A 323 10.91 -11.35 -1.87
CA ALA A 323 11.82 -11.88 -0.87
C ALA A 323 11.05 -12.63 0.22
N MET A 324 11.63 -13.71 0.76
CA MET A 324 11.06 -14.46 1.87
C MET A 324 11.81 -14.12 3.16
N LEU A 325 11.13 -13.43 4.07
CA LEU A 325 11.67 -13.06 5.38
C LEU A 325 10.76 -13.56 6.48
N ALA A 326 11.34 -13.72 7.67
CA ALA A 326 10.56 -14.04 8.87
C ALA A 326 9.68 -12.85 9.26
N ARG A 327 8.41 -13.11 9.54
CA ARG A 327 7.40 -12.17 10.01
C ARG A 327 6.71 -12.71 11.24
N ASP A 328 6.58 -11.88 12.28
CA ASP A 328 5.78 -12.23 13.44
C ASP A 328 4.31 -12.42 13.05
N ASN A 329 3.73 -13.48 13.54
CA ASN A 329 2.35 -13.85 13.31
C ASN A 329 1.54 -13.75 14.61
N VAL A 330 0.21 -13.96 14.50
CA VAL A 330 -0.67 -14.04 15.68
C VAL A 330 -0.20 -15.13 16.63
N GLY A 331 -0.23 -14.85 17.92
CA GLY A 331 0.20 -15.80 18.95
C GLY A 331 1.71 -15.85 19.17
N GLY A 332 2.49 -14.93 18.57
CA GLY A 332 3.94 -14.88 18.74
C GLY A 332 4.70 -15.90 17.90
N GLU A 333 4.02 -16.64 17.03
CA GLU A 333 4.69 -17.50 16.05
C GLU A 333 5.35 -16.64 14.97
N ARG A 334 6.51 -17.08 14.52
CA ARG A 334 7.25 -16.43 13.44
C ARG A 334 7.23 -17.32 12.19
N LYS A 335 6.76 -16.78 11.07
CA LYS A 335 6.64 -17.52 9.80
C LYS A 335 7.32 -16.77 8.66
N LEU A 336 7.89 -17.51 7.72
CA LEU A 336 8.39 -16.93 6.47
C LEU A 336 7.21 -16.43 5.64
N ALA A 337 7.30 -15.20 5.20
CA ALA A 337 6.29 -14.50 4.43
C ALA A 337 6.94 -13.69 3.30
N PRO A 338 6.19 -13.36 2.24
CA PRO A 338 6.71 -12.58 1.14
C PRO A 338 6.80 -11.08 1.49
N PHE A 339 7.90 -10.45 1.01
CA PHE A 339 8.17 -9.02 1.15
C PHE A 339 8.69 -8.42 -0.15
N ASN A 340 8.38 -7.15 -0.37
CA ASN A 340 9.20 -6.29 -1.20
C ASN A 340 10.17 -5.52 -0.30
N LEU A 341 11.39 -5.33 -0.81
CA LEU A 341 12.45 -4.60 -0.11
C LEU A 341 12.75 -3.33 -0.89
N VAL A 342 12.54 -2.19 -0.25
CA VAL A 342 12.80 -0.88 -0.87
C VAL A 342 14.06 -0.29 -0.25
N THR A 343 15.05 0.00 -1.07
CA THR A 343 16.28 0.66 -0.64
C THR A 343 16.11 2.17 -0.80
N ARG A 344 16.25 2.91 0.28
CA ARG A 344 16.24 4.37 0.28
C ARG A 344 17.67 4.90 0.47
N TRP A 345 18.07 5.85 -0.36
CA TRP A 345 19.29 6.61 -0.19
C TRP A 345 18.96 8.05 0.14
N GLN A 346 19.64 8.63 1.14
CA GLN A 346 19.39 10.01 1.58
C GLN A 346 20.61 10.59 2.29
N TRP A 347 20.70 11.89 2.31
CA TRP A 347 21.65 12.61 3.14
C TRP A 347 21.08 12.79 4.53
N LEU A 348 21.91 12.55 5.54
CA LEU A 348 21.61 12.84 6.93
C LEU A 348 22.54 13.97 7.39
N ALA A 349 22.04 14.86 8.24
CA ALA A 349 22.81 15.98 8.78
C ALA A 349 22.56 16.15 10.29
N GLY A 350 23.53 16.81 10.97
CA GLY A 350 23.46 17.09 12.38
C GLY A 350 23.73 15.89 13.29
N GLU A 351 23.76 16.17 14.61
CA GLU A 351 24.02 15.16 15.65
C GLU A 351 22.94 14.08 15.71
N ASN A 352 21.69 14.46 15.47
CA ASN A 352 20.54 13.54 15.46
C ASN A 352 20.38 12.77 14.14
N ALA A 353 21.26 13.01 13.16
CA ALA A 353 21.18 12.35 11.85
C ALA A 353 19.82 12.56 11.14
N GLU A 354 19.33 13.79 11.13
CA GLU A 354 18.06 14.12 10.48
C GLU A 354 18.18 14.05 8.95
N PRO A 355 17.16 13.52 8.25
CA PRO A 355 17.13 13.53 6.80
C PRO A 355 17.14 14.95 6.23
N VAL A 356 17.97 15.19 5.23
CA VAL A 356 17.97 16.47 4.48
C VAL A 356 16.72 16.49 3.59
N ASP A 357 15.94 17.55 3.74
CA ASP A 357 14.73 17.77 2.97
C ASP A 357 15.01 17.88 1.46
N GLY A 358 14.11 17.35 0.62
CA GLY A 358 14.32 17.28 -0.83
C GLY A 358 14.33 18.66 -1.49
N ASP A 359 13.46 19.59 -1.06
CA ASP A 359 13.40 20.96 -1.61
C ASP A 359 14.65 21.74 -1.19
N TYR A 360 15.11 21.56 0.06
CA TYR A 360 16.37 22.12 0.51
C TYR A 360 17.55 21.60 -0.31
N LEU A 361 17.61 20.27 -0.53
CA LEU A 361 18.66 19.65 -1.34
C LEU A 361 18.62 20.19 -2.78
N ALA A 362 17.44 20.29 -3.40
CA ALA A 362 17.30 20.90 -4.72
C ALA A 362 17.83 22.35 -4.75
N GLY A 363 17.51 23.16 -3.74
CA GLY A 363 18.03 24.53 -3.60
C GLY A 363 19.55 24.60 -3.52
N VAL A 364 20.20 23.56 -2.97
CA VAL A 364 21.66 23.46 -2.89
C VAL A 364 22.27 22.95 -4.20
N LEU A 365 21.65 21.99 -4.86
CA LEU A 365 22.21 21.34 -6.06
C LEU A 365 21.98 22.12 -7.35
N TYR A 366 20.95 22.96 -7.41
CA TYR A 366 20.53 23.66 -8.62
C TYR A 366 20.67 25.18 -8.47
N GLU A 367 21.02 25.84 -9.56
CA GLU A 367 21.02 27.29 -9.71
C GLU A 367 20.30 27.65 -11.02
N GLY A 368 19.23 28.45 -10.91
CA GLY A 368 18.39 28.79 -12.08
C GLY A 368 17.81 27.58 -12.81
N GLY A 369 17.48 26.50 -12.09
CA GLY A 369 16.92 25.26 -12.64
C GLY A 369 17.95 24.35 -13.33
N ARG A 370 19.23 24.64 -13.21
CA ARG A 370 20.33 23.82 -13.77
C ARG A 370 21.23 23.34 -12.65
N LEU A 371 21.80 22.13 -12.79
CA LEU A 371 22.82 21.65 -11.88
C LEU A 371 23.99 22.64 -11.78
N ARG A 372 24.49 22.89 -10.57
CA ARG A 372 25.67 23.70 -10.36
C ARG A 372 26.85 23.20 -11.18
N PRO A 373 27.73 24.08 -11.69
CA PRO A 373 28.81 23.70 -12.59
C PRO A 373 29.73 22.61 -12.05
N GLU A 374 30.10 22.69 -10.76
CA GLU A 374 30.95 21.72 -10.09
C GLU A 374 30.29 20.34 -9.97
N LEU A 375 28.99 20.28 -9.69
CA LEU A 375 28.25 19.05 -9.62
C LEU A 375 28.05 18.46 -11.02
N ARG A 376 27.74 19.28 -12.01
CA ARG A 376 27.62 18.83 -13.40
C ARG A 376 28.93 18.22 -13.88
N ALA A 377 30.07 18.85 -13.61
CA ALA A 377 31.38 18.30 -13.98
C ALA A 377 31.70 16.96 -13.30
N ALA A 378 31.25 16.76 -12.07
CA ALA A 378 31.44 15.52 -11.33
C ALA A 378 30.50 14.37 -11.77
N LEU A 379 29.37 14.70 -12.44
CA LEU A 379 28.38 13.75 -12.91
C LEU A 379 28.51 13.42 -14.42
N ASP A 380 29.04 14.36 -15.21
CA ASP A 380 29.25 14.22 -16.67
C ASP A 380 30.40 13.26 -16.91
N ARG A 381 30.06 11.99 -17.19
CA ARG A 381 31.03 10.90 -17.32
C ARG A 381 31.67 10.80 -18.70
N ASP A 382 30.95 11.18 -19.72
CA ASP A 382 31.44 11.14 -21.10
C ASP A 382 32.07 12.44 -21.56
N GLY A 383 31.96 13.51 -20.75
CA GLY A 383 32.60 14.81 -20.97
C GLY A 383 31.92 15.63 -22.07
N ASP A 384 30.65 15.35 -22.40
CA ASP A 384 29.92 16.07 -23.45
C ASP A 384 29.32 17.40 -22.97
N GLY A 385 29.39 17.69 -21.66
CA GLY A 385 28.89 18.88 -21.01
C GLY A 385 27.40 18.84 -20.65
N VAL A 386 26.74 17.70 -20.85
CA VAL A 386 25.32 17.46 -20.54
C VAL A 386 25.23 16.28 -19.58
N VAL A 387 24.47 16.41 -18.50
CA VAL A 387 24.18 15.28 -17.61
C VAL A 387 22.86 14.66 -18.02
N PHE A 388 22.91 13.47 -18.57
CA PHE A 388 21.73 12.69 -18.92
C PHE A 388 21.16 11.92 -17.71
N PRO A 389 19.89 11.49 -17.74
CA PRO A 389 19.28 10.75 -16.64
C PRO A 389 20.08 9.51 -16.17
N GLY A 390 20.83 8.88 -17.08
CA GLY A 390 21.70 7.75 -16.75
C GLY A 390 22.96 8.13 -15.95
N GLU A 391 23.36 9.39 -15.98
CA GLU A 391 24.52 9.94 -15.28
C GLU A 391 24.16 10.61 -13.96
N LEU A 392 22.87 10.85 -13.73
CA LEU A 392 22.38 11.43 -12.49
C LEU A 392 22.47 10.40 -11.34
N ARG A 393 23.73 10.02 -11.00
CA ARG A 393 24.06 9.02 -9.98
C ARG A 393 25.34 9.39 -9.23
N LEU A 394 25.34 9.17 -7.91
CA LEU A 394 26.54 9.30 -7.09
C LEU A 394 27.36 8.00 -7.13
N ASP A 395 27.92 7.65 -8.25
CA ASP A 395 28.66 6.41 -8.45
C ASP A 395 30.18 6.55 -8.29
N SER A 396 30.68 7.76 -7.99
CA SER A 396 32.07 8.04 -7.72
C SER A 396 32.29 8.70 -6.36
N ALA A 397 33.47 8.53 -5.78
CA ALA A 397 33.85 9.22 -4.55
C ALA A 397 33.89 10.74 -4.75
N GLU A 398 34.20 11.19 -5.95
CA GLU A 398 34.25 12.62 -6.31
C GLU A 398 32.85 13.23 -6.30
N SER A 399 31.86 12.61 -6.96
CA SER A 399 30.47 13.12 -6.97
C SER A 399 29.87 13.16 -5.57
N VAL A 400 30.13 12.16 -4.73
CA VAL A 400 29.73 12.17 -3.31
C VAL A 400 30.39 13.29 -2.52
N ALA A 401 31.71 13.51 -2.73
CA ALA A 401 32.44 14.57 -2.06
C ALA A 401 31.93 15.96 -2.47
N THR A 402 31.61 16.14 -3.76
CA THR A 402 31.06 17.38 -4.30
C THR A 402 29.71 17.72 -3.65
N VAL A 403 28.76 16.78 -3.62
CA VAL A 403 27.45 17.02 -2.97
C VAL A 403 27.61 17.29 -1.49
N ARG A 404 28.47 16.52 -0.79
CA ARG A 404 28.74 16.77 0.63
C ARG A 404 29.31 18.19 0.85
N GLY A 405 30.27 18.60 0.03
CA GLY A 405 30.84 19.95 0.13
C GLY A 405 29.79 21.03 -0.03
N LEU A 406 28.94 20.94 -1.04
CA LEU A 406 27.83 21.88 -1.26
C LEU A 406 26.86 21.95 -0.07
N LEU A 407 26.53 20.80 0.54
CA LEU A 407 25.69 20.76 1.73
C LEU A 407 26.37 21.38 2.95
N GLU A 408 27.66 21.16 3.12
CA GLU A 408 28.46 21.79 4.20
C GLU A 408 28.60 23.30 4.00
N GLU A 409 28.79 23.74 2.78
CA GLU A 409 28.82 25.17 2.40
C GLU A 409 27.49 25.87 2.65
N SER A 410 26.36 25.14 2.45
CA SER A 410 25.01 25.65 2.76
C SER A 410 24.72 25.78 4.26
N GLY A 411 25.65 25.33 5.12
CA GLY A 411 25.58 25.45 6.58
C GLY A 411 25.25 24.18 7.33
N LEU A 412 25.01 23.08 6.65
CA LEU A 412 24.79 21.78 7.30
C LEU A 412 26.09 21.26 7.93
N ARG A 413 25.98 20.48 8.98
CA ARG A 413 27.10 19.87 9.70
C ARG A 413 26.93 18.37 9.80
N GLN A 414 28.04 17.63 9.91
CA GLN A 414 28.06 16.18 10.04
C GLN A 414 27.24 15.47 8.93
N VAL A 415 27.42 15.96 7.69
CA VAL A 415 26.71 15.46 6.52
C VAL A 415 27.23 14.08 6.12
N ARG A 416 26.34 13.11 6.01
CA ARG A 416 26.69 11.76 5.56
C ARG A 416 25.61 11.17 4.67
N LEU A 417 26.05 10.40 3.68
CA LEU A 417 25.16 9.61 2.85
C LEU A 417 24.78 8.32 3.60
N HIS A 418 23.49 7.99 3.62
CA HIS A 418 22.94 6.83 4.30
C HIS A 418 22.04 6.03 3.37
N GLY A 419 22.19 4.71 3.40
CA GLY A 419 21.34 3.76 2.72
C GLY A 419 20.60 2.88 3.71
N GLU A 420 19.28 2.74 3.53
CA GLU A 420 18.42 1.93 4.38
C GLU A 420 17.51 1.04 3.53
N VAL A 421 17.34 -0.22 3.95
CA VAL A 421 16.41 -1.16 3.34
C VAL A 421 15.20 -1.34 4.23
N THR A 422 14.03 -0.97 3.70
CA THR A 422 12.76 -1.14 4.39
C THR A 422 11.98 -2.31 3.80
N PRO A 423 11.66 -3.36 4.57
CA PRO A 423 10.82 -4.46 4.13
C PRO A 423 9.33 -4.09 4.24
N TYR A 424 8.60 -4.29 3.15
CA TYR A 424 7.15 -4.12 3.06
C TYR A 424 6.47 -5.47 2.88
N PRO A 425 5.61 -5.91 3.82
CA PRO A 425 4.94 -7.21 3.73
C PRO A 425 3.95 -7.24 2.57
N ILE A 426 3.87 -8.38 1.92
CA ILE A 426 2.96 -8.66 0.82
C ILE A 426 1.89 -9.62 1.32
N SER A 427 0.61 -9.25 1.20
CA SER A 427 -0.53 -10.03 1.71
C SER A 427 -1.66 -10.18 0.70
N HIS A 428 -1.60 -9.47 -0.42
CA HIS A 428 -2.57 -9.51 -1.51
C HIS A 428 -1.93 -10.04 -2.80
N ASN A 429 -2.69 -10.11 -3.90
CA ASN A 429 -2.34 -10.82 -5.13
C ASN A 429 -2.33 -12.34 -4.95
N VAL A 430 -3.24 -12.82 -4.11
CA VAL A 430 -3.38 -14.24 -3.85
C VAL A 430 -3.88 -14.95 -5.10
N VAL A 431 -3.20 -16.00 -5.49
CA VAL A 431 -3.57 -16.84 -6.65
C VAL A 431 -4.08 -18.20 -6.19
N ASN A 432 -4.92 -18.84 -7.02
CA ASN A 432 -5.47 -20.16 -6.74
C ASN A 432 -4.43 -21.28 -6.96
N GLY A 433 -4.78 -22.49 -6.52
CA GLY A 433 -3.88 -23.64 -6.38
C GLY A 433 -3.01 -24.01 -7.59
N ARG A 434 -3.45 -23.80 -8.84
CA ARG A 434 -2.63 -24.12 -10.02
C ARG A 434 -1.55 -23.04 -10.30
N TRP A 435 -1.77 -21.84 -9.83
CA TRP A 435 -0.87 -20.72 -10.01
C TRP A 435 0.03 -20.48 -8.79
N ALA A 436 -0.33 -21.05 -7.63
CA ALA A 436 0.47 -21.03 -6.44
C ALA A 436 1.76 -21.87 -6.61
N THR A 437 2.74 -21.62 -5.77
CA THR A 437 3.98 -22.41 -5.71
C THR A 437 3.66 -23.86 -5.31
N ARG A 438 3.88 -24.81 -6.22
CA ARG A 438 3.63 -26.24 -5.99
C ARG A 438 4.88 -27.11 -6.20
N GLU A 439 5.89 -26.58 -6.83
CA GLU A 439 7.12 -27.31 -7.09
C GLU A 439 8.08 -27.19 -5.92
N CYS A 440 8.50 -28.31 -5.35
CA CYS A 440 9.42 -28.33 -4.21
C CYS A 440 10.73 -27.56 -4.49
N ARG A 441 11.23 -27.60 -5.73
CA ARG A 441 12.45 -26.89 -6.15
C ARG A 441 12.33 -25.38 -6.04
N SER A 442 11.12 -24.82 -6.06
CA SER A 442 10.92 -23.37 -5.92
C SER A 442 11.41 -22.83 -4.58
N CYS A 443 11.44 -23.68 -3.53
CA CYS A 443 11.94 -23.35 -2.20
C CYS A 443 13.17 -24.17 -1.81
N HIS A 444 13.29 -25.45 -2.28
CA HIS A 444 14.36 -26.36 -1.90
C HIS A 444 15.49 -26.52 -2.94
N GLY A 445 15.48 -25.73 -4.00
CA GLY A 445 16.54 -25.71 -5.02
C GLY A 445 17.62 -24.69 -4.73
N ALA A 446 18.78 -24.83 -5.36
CA ALA A 446 19.87 -23.86 -5.21
C ALA A 446 19.52 -22.45 -5.73
N ASP A 447 18.66 -22.36 -6.76
CA ASP A 447 18.15 -21.10 -7.32
C ASP A 447 16.76 -20.74 -6.78
N SER A 448 16.42 -21.26 -5.59
CA SER A 448 15.11 -21.06 -4.98
C SER A 448 14.96 -19.64 -4.44
N VAL A 449 13.71 -19.26 -4.15
CA VAL A 449 13.40 -17.99 -3.52
C VAL A 449 14.03 -17.84 -2.12
N LEU A 450 14.43 -18.95 -1.49
CA LEU A 450 15.05 -18.98 -0.16
C LEU A 450 16.58 -19.01 -0.21
N ALA A 451 17.19 -19.25 -1.36
CA ALA A 451 18.64 -19.37 -1.51
C ALA A 451 19.23 -18.35 -2.49
N ALA A 452 18.46 -17.90 -3.49
CA ALA A 452 18.95 -16.96 -4.49
C ALA A 452 19.06 -15.55 -3.90
N PRO A 453 20.11 -14.78 -4.29
CA PRO A 453 20.23 -13.38 -3.90
C PRO A 453 19.03 -12.55 -4.39
N PHE A 454 18.51 -11.70 -3.52
CA PHE A 454 17.46 -10.74 -3.87
C PHE A 454 18.07 -9.35 -4.11
N THR A 455 18.01 -8.86 -5.33
CA THR A 455 18.59 -7.56 -5.71
C THR A 455 17.91 -6.42 -4.95
N LEU A 456 18.68 -5.63 -4.24
CA LEU A 456 18.23 -4.45 -3.48
C LEU A 456 18.40 -3.18 -4.29
N SER A 457 19.55 -3.06 -4.98
CA SER A 457 19.90 -1.89 -5.79
C SER A 457 20.84 -2.31 -6.90
N ASP A 458 20.77 -1.63 -8.02
CA ASP A 458 21.66 -1.85 -9.18
C ASP A 458 23.00 -1.11 -9.03
N TYR A 459 23.10 -0.18 -8.10
CA TYR A 459 24.34 0.54 -7.79
C TYR A 459 24.37 0.95 -6.32
N LEU A 460 25.54 1.32 -5.85
CA LEU A 460 25.78 1.78 -4.49
C LEU A 460 26.25 3.25 -4.53
N PRO A 461 25.40 4.21 -4.16
CA PRO A 461 25.83 5.59 -4.04
C PRO A 461 27.09 5.71 -3.16
N GLY A 462 28.18 6.22 -3.74
CA GLY A 462 29.47 6.32 -3.06
C GLY A 462 30.08 5.00 -2.58
N GLY A 463 29.62 3.86 -3.07
CA GLY A 463 30.09 2.53 -2.64
C GLY A 463 29.57 2.11 -1.25
N ALA A 464 28.66 2.87 -0.63
CA ALA A 464 28.14 2.57 0.70
C ALA A 464 27.10 1.43 0.62
N LEU A 465 27.25 0.39 1.44
CA LEU A 465 26.23 -0.65 1.60
C LEU A 465 25.06 -0.10 2.44
N PRO A 466 23.80 -0.37 2.04
CA PRO A 466 22.66 -0.04 2.88
C PRO A 466 22.57 -0.99 4.08
N ALA A 467 21.88 -0.56 5.14
CA ALA A 467 21.54 -1.38 6.29
C ALA A 467 20.04 -1.68 6.32
N MET A 468 19.64 -2.76 6.96
CA MET A 468 18.21 -3.00 7.24
C MET A 468 17.70 -1.93 8.21
N ALA A 469 16.49 -1.44 7.96
CA ALA A 469 15.81 -0.50 8.86
C ALA A 469 15.67 -1.11 10.25
N GLU A 470 15.98 -0.32 11.27
CA GLU A 470 15.70 -0.69 12.65
C GLU A 470 14.19 -0.87 12.82
N ASP A 471 13.78 -1.81 13.66
CA ASP A 471 12.36 -2.13 13.92
C ASP A 471 11.52 -2.55 12.69
N SER A 472 12.16 -3.02 11.64
CA SER A 472 11.48 -3.42 10.41
C SER A 472 10.43 -4.53 10.57
N GLY A 473 10.50 -5.30 11.67
CA GLY A 473 9.63 -6.45 11.93
C GLY A 473 9.84 -7.64 11.01
N ALA A 474 10.79 -7.52 10.10
CA ALA A 474 11.26 -8.58 9.25
C ALA A 474 12.74 -8.82 9.52
N TRP A 475 13.14 -10.09 9.50
CA TRP A 475 14.50 -10.45 9.78
C TRP A 475 15.03 -11.44 8.74
N ALA A 476 16.27 -11.25 8.31
CA ALA A 476 16.87 -12.00 7.22
C ALA A 476 18.14 -12.76 7.63
N GLY A 477 18.53 -12.75 8.91
CA GLY A 477 19.90 -13.09 9.23
C GLY A 477 20.87 -12.13 8.56
N GLU A 478 22.13 -12.29 8.68
CA GLU A 478 23.05 -11.40 8.02
C GLU A 478 22.85 -11.45 6.53
N ALA A 479 22.68 -10.16 5.85
CA ALA A 479 23.27 -10.32 4.72
C ALA A 479 23.04 -9.43 3.55
N ILE A 480 23.29 -8.17 3.73
CA ILE A 480 23.40 -7.28 2.60
C ILE A 480 24.87 -7.28 2.12
N HIS A 481 25.06 -7.71 0.88
CA HIS A 481 26.35 -7.78 0.25
C HIS A 481 26.42 -6.93 -1.02
N ALA A 482 27.62 -6.47 -1.37
CA ALA A 482 27.84 -5.91 -2.70
C ALA A 482 27.62 -7.00 -3.75
N SER A 483 26.84 -6.68 -4.78
CA SER A 483 26.58 -7.59 -5.90
C SER A 483 27.67 -7.50 -6.95
N VAL A 484 27.78 -8.54 -7.77
CA VAL A 484 28.78 -8.64 -8.86
C VAL A 484 28.64 -7.52 -9.91
N GLY A 485 27.53 -6.80 -9.95
CA GLY A 485 27.30 -5.68 -10.87
C GLY A 485 27.50 -4.29 -10.26
N GLY A 486 28.04 -4.21 -9.01
CA GLY A 486 28.27 -2.92 -8.32
C GLY A 486 27.08 -2.42 -7.50
N GLY A 487 26.00 -3.18 -7.40
CA GLY A 487 24.83 -2.89 -6.55
C GLY A 487 24.86 -3.64 -5.23
N ALA A 488 23.71 -3.75 -4.57
CA ALA A 488 23.50 -4.49 -3.34
C ALA A 488 22.49 -5.63 -3.53
N ALA A 489 22.73 -6.75 -2.85
CA ALA A 489 21.80 -7.87 -2.77
C ALA A 489 21.66 -8.37 -1.33
N LEU A 490 20.45 -8.83 -0.99
CA LEU A 490 20.17 -9.57 0.23
C LEU A 490 20.34 -11.06 -0.05
N ILE A 491 21.09 -11.74 0.80
CA ILE A 491 21.13 -13.21 0.90
C ILE A 491 20.54 -13.56 2.25
N ALA A 492 19.29 -14.03 2.28
CA ALA A 492 18.63 -14.37 3.52
C ALA A 492 19.19 -15.69 4.08
N ASP A 493 19.63 -15.69 5.33
CA ASP A 493 19.99 -16.90 6.07
C ASP A 493 18.80 -17.34 6.94
N VAL A 494 17.87 -18.04 6.30
CA VAL A 494 16.68 -18.55 7.01
C VAL A 494 17.02 -19.64 8.04
N ALA A 495 18.18 -20.26 7.95
CA ALA A 495 18.64 -21.26 8.93
C ALA A 495 19.04 -20.60 10.26
N ALA A 496 19.59 -19.39 10.22
CA ALA A 496 19.92 -18.64 11.43
C ALA A 496 18.66 -18.24 12.22
N GLU A 497 17.50 -18.14 11.57
CA GLU A 497 16.19 -17.95 12.23
C GLU A 497 15.53 -19.26 12.69
N GLY A 498 16.20 -20.39 12.55
CA GLY A 498 15.66 -21.68 12.98
C GLY A 498 14.81 -22.40 11.93
N TYR A 499 14.76 -21.91 10.67
CA TYR A 499 14.10 -22.61 9.58
C TYR A 499 15.08 -23.53 8.87
N TYR A 500 14.92 -24.84 9.08
CA TYR A 500 15.75 -25.85 8.42
C TYR A 500 15.15 -26.22 7.06
N ILE A 501 15.84 -25.87 5.99
CA ILE A 501 15.48 -26.26 4.64
C ILE A 501 16.27 -27.50 4.26
N ILE A 502 15.59 -28.62 4.14
CA ILE A 502 16.22 -29.86 3.67
C ILE A 502 16.33 -29.76 2.15
N GLY A 503 17.55 -29.70 1.65
CA GLY A 503 17.81 -29.72 0.22
C GLY A 503 17.36 -31.06 -0.40
N LEU A 504 16.85 -31.00 -1.65
CA LEU A 504 16.38 -32.20 -2.38
C LEU A 504 17.48 -33.24 -2.70
N SER A 505 18.74 -32.90 -2.46
CA SER A 505 19.88 -33.83 -2.62
C SER A 505 19.95 -34.90 -1.50
N GLY A 506 19.07 -34.85 -0.52
CA GLY A 506 18.98 -35.79 0.59
C GLY A 506 17.67 -36.62 0.63
N LEU A 507 16.83 -36.52 -0.42
CA LEU A 507 15.63 -37.37 -0.56
C LEU A 507 15.85 -38.44 -1.62
#